data_04280ce808fa1e1ecd8955083a566779
#
_entry.id   04280ce808fa1e1ecd8955083a566779
#
_cell.length_a   1.000
_cell.length_b   1.000
_cell.length_c   1.000
_cell.angle_alpha   90.00
_cell.angle_beta   90.00
_cell.angle_gamma   90.00
#
_symmetry.space_group_name_H-M   'P 1'
#
loop_
_entity.id
_entity.type
_entity.pdbx_description
1 polymer ?
#
loop_
_entity_poly.entity_id
_entity_poly.type
_entity_poly.pdbx_seq_one_letter_code
_entity_poly.pdbx_strand_id
1 'polypeptide(L)'
;MNRALFFYNNIKVIDMYEFMNANPCKKLLGDCVVRALSIALNQSWYRTAIDLCIEGLIQCDMQNSNAVWGEYLQRKGFKKHSILDTMTFEEFSEHHPDGVYIVASGAHVAVIRNGSLLDNWDSSDVPVAFYFAKEKG
;
A
#
# COMPACT_ATOMS: atom_id res chain seq x y z
N MET A 1 9.61 -9.78 -10.46
CA MET A 1 8.34 -10.18 -9.88
C MET A 1 7.36 -10.58 -10.97
N ASN A 2 6.83 -11.77 -10.88
CA ASN A 2 5.98 -12.32 -11.94
C ASN A 2 4.51 -12.07 -11.62
N ARG A 3 3.78 -11.58 -12.61
CA ARG A 3 2.32 -11.53 -12.54
C ARG A 3 1.77 -12.84 -13.08
N ALA A 4 0.76 -13.37 -12.42
CA ALA A 4 0.06 -14.54 -12.94
C ALA A 4 -0.76 -14.12 -14.17
N LEU A 5 -0.64 -14.91 -15.24
CA LEU A 5 -1.40 -14.69 -16.45
C LEU A 5 -2.40 -15.84 -16.61
N PHE A 6 -3.65 -15.48 -16.84
CA PHE A 6 -4.73 -16.44 -17.04
C PHE A 6 -5.35 -16.25 -18.41
N PHE A 7 -5.85 -17.34 -18.97
CA PHE A 7 -6.62 -17.32 -20.22
C PHE A 7 -8.00 -17.89 -19.94
N TYR A 8 -9.02 -17.12 -20.23
CA TYR A 8 -10.40 -17.52 -20.10
C TYR A 8 -11.13 -17.17 -21.41
N ASN A 9 -11.68 -18.17 -22.08
CA ASN A 9 -12.32 -18.00 -23.41
C ASN A 9 -11.43 -17.25 -24.41
N ASN A 10 -10.12 -17.57 -24.41
CA ASN A 10 -9.10 -16.95 -25.26
C ASN A 10 -8.85 -15.46 -24.96
N ILE A 11 -9.36 -14.95 -23.85
CA ILE A 11 -9.07 -13.58 -23.40
C ILE A 11 -7.96 -13.66 -22.35
N LYS A 12 -6.91 -12.89 -22.58
CA LYS A 12 -5.79 -12.79 -21.63
C LYS A 12 -6.24 -11.94 -20.44
N VAL A 13 -6.19 -12.53 -19.24
CA VAL A 13 -6.50 -11.82 -17.99
C VAL A 13 -5.21 -11.67 -17.19
N ILE A 14 -4.89 -10.45 -16.78
CA ILE A 14 -3.72 -10.14 -15.94
C ILE A 14 -4.19 -10.03 -14.50
N ASP A 15 -3.61 -10.85 -13.63
CA ASP A 15 -3.83 -10.74 -12.20
C ASP A 15 -3.00 -9.56 -11.68
N MET A 16 -3.67 -8.54 -11.13
CA MET A 16 -3.02 -7.34 -10.61
C MET A 16 -2.44 -7.55 -9.22
N TYR A 17 -2.85 -8.58 -8.52
CA TYR A 17 -2.29 -8.91 -7.22
C TYR A 17 -0.99 -9.72 -7.36
N GLU A 18 0.04 -9.32 -6.61
CA GLU A 18 1.29 -10.07 -6.48
C GLU A 18 1.62 -10.24 -5.01
N PHE A 19 1.94 -11.46 -4.61
CA PHE A 19 2.37 -11.71 -3.24
C PHE A 19 3.69 -11.01 -2.96
N MET A 20 3.73 -10.24 -1.87
CA MET A 20 4.96 -9.66 -1.36
C MET A 20 4.82 -9.46 0.16
N ASN A 21 5.76 -9.99 0.91
CA ASN A 21 5.81 -9.79 2.35
C ASN A 21 7.14 -9.15 2.73
N ALA A 22 7.09 -7.85 3.03
CA ALA A 22 8.28 -7.08 3.42
C ALA A 22 8.76 -7.39 4.83
N ASN A 23 7.99 -8.11 5.64
CA ASN A 23 8.43 -8.52 6.98
C ASN A 23 9.65 -9.43 6.84
N PRO A 24 10.79 -9.10 7.47
CA PRO A 24 12.03 -9.84 7.26
C PRO A 24 11.99 -11.27 7.78
N CYS A 25 11.14 -11.56 8.77
CA CYS A 25 10.93 -12.90 9.30
C CYS A 25 9.76 -13.62 8.66
N LYS A 26 9.13 -13.01 7.65
CA LYS A 26 7.96 -13.54 6.92
C LYS A 26 6.80 -13.87 7.84
N LYS A 27 6.68 -13.17 8.96
CA LYS A 27 5.57 -13.37 9.88
C LYS A 27 4.28 -12.80 9.31
N LEU A 28 3.17 -13.42 9.65
CA LEU A 28 1.83 -12.96 9.30
C LEU A 28 1.23 -12.28 10.55
N LEU A 29 1.37 -10.96 10.61
CA LEU A 29 0.86 -10.17 11.72
C LEU A 29 0.30 -8.84 11.22
N GLY A 30 -0.25 -8.04 12.12
CA GLY A 30 -0.90 -6.78 11.76
C GLY A 30 0.06 -5.64 11.46
N ASP A 31 1.01 -5.86 10.55
CA ASP A 31 2.02 -4.88 10.17
C ASP A 31 1.78 -4.28 8.77
N CYS A 32 0.53 -4.20 8.34
CA CYS A 32 0.19 -3.77 6.98
C CYS A 32 0.73 -2.37 6.65
N VAL A 33 0.71 -1.44 7.61
CA VAL A 33 1.26 -0.09 7.41
C VAL A 33 2.77 -0.17 7.15
N VAL A 34 3.50 -0.88 8.02
CA VAL A 34 4.96 -1.01 7.89
C VAL A 34 5.32 -1.67 6.56
N ARG A 35 4.62 -2.76 6.20
CA ARG A 35 4.87 -3.47 4.93
C ARG A 35 4.62 -2.57 3.73
N ALA A 36 3.46 -1.92 3.69
CA ALA A 36 3.09 -1.07 2.57
C ALA A 36 4.06 0.10 2.39
N LEU A 37 4.37 0.80 3.46
CA LEU A 37 5.27 1.94 3.41
C LEU A 37 6.71 1.53 3.08
N SER A 38 7.16 0.39 3.56
CA SER A 38 8.50 -0.13 3.23
C SER A 38 8.65 -0.32 1.73
N ILE A 39 7.66 -0.92 1.09
CA ILE A 39 7.67 -1.15 -0.36
C ILE A 39 7.57 0.18 -1.11
N ALA A 40 6.63 1.02 -0.72
CA ALA A 40 6.40 2.32 -1.39
C ALA A 40 7.62 3.23 -1.33
N LEU A 41 8.33 3.22 -0.22
CA LEU A 41 9.50 4.08 0.01
C LEU A 41 10.82 3.41 -0.37
N ASN A 42 10.77 2.16 -0.78
CA ASN A 42 11.94 1.36 -1.14
C ASN A 42 12.98 1.37 0.00
N GLN A 43 12.52 1.08 1.20
CA GLN A 43 13.37 1.00 2.38
C GLN A 43 13.04 -0.27 3.18
N SER A 44 13.93 -0.65 4.11
CA SER A 44 13.75 -1.86 4.88
C SER A 44 12.55 -1.76 5.83
N TRP A 45 11.97 -2.91 6.16
CA TRP A 45 10.93 -3.01 7.18
C TRP A 45 11.40 -2.41 8.51
N TYR A 46 12.65 -2.69 8.90
CA TYR A 46 13.23 -2.17 10.14
C TYR A 46 13.28 -0.64 10.14
N ARG A 47 13.75 -0.03 9.05
CA ARG A 47 13.83 1.42 8.93
C ARG A 47 12.44 2.04 9.04
N THR A 48 11.48 1.48 8.35
CA THR A 48 10.10 1.98 8.37
C THR A 48 9.50 1.85 9.77
N ALA A 49 9.68 0.71 10.42
CA ALA A 49 9.16 0.48 11.76
C ALA A 49 9.76 1.47 12.76
N ILE A 50 11.08 1.69 12.70
CA ILE A 50 11.76 2.66 13.59
C ILE A 50 11.25 4.07 13.33
N ASP A 51 11.18 4.49 12.08
CA ASP A 51 10.72 5.84 11.72
C ASP A 51 9.29 6.08 12.19
N LEU A 52 8.41 5.10 12.04
CA LEU A 52 7.03 5.22 12.50
C LEU A 52 6.91 5.24 14.02
N CYS A 53 7.75 4.51 14.73
CA CYS A 53 7.81 4.58 16.19
C CYS A 53 8.23 5.98 16.65
N ILE A 54 9.23 6.57 16.01
CA ILE A 54 9.70 7.93 16.32
C ILE A 54 8.58 8.93 16.04
N GLU A 55 7.92 8.81 14.89
CA GLU A 55 6.80 9.69 14.53
C GLU A 55 5.67 9.59 15.55
N GLY A 56 5.35 8.38 15.97
CA GLY A 56 4.33 8.15 17.01
C GLY A 56 4.72 8.81 18.33
N LEU A 57 5.97 8.70 18.74
CA LEU A 57 6.47 9.35 19.95
C LEU A 57 6.34 10.87 19.87
N ILE A 58 6.66 11.46 18.72
CA ILE A 58 6.53 12.90 18.50
C ILE A 58 5.08 13.35 18.65
N GLN A 59 4.15 12.56 18.11
CA GLN A 59 2.72 12.88 18.12
C GLN A 59 1.99 12.37 19.37
N CYS A 60 2.68 11.65 20.25
CA CYS A 60 2.06 10.97 21.40
C CYS A 60 0.93 10.03 20.96
N ASP A 61 1.17 9.28 19.91
CA ASP A 61 0.19 8.42 19.26
C ASP A 61 0.84 7.09 18.84
N MET A 62 0.02 6.14 18.40
CA MET A 62 0.48 4.81 18.01
C MET A 62 1.01 4.82 16.58
N GLN A 63 2.04 4.02 16.33
CA GLN A 63 2.71 3.97 15.03
C GLN A 63 1.80 3.59 13.86
N ASN A 64 0.72 2.85 14.11
CA ASN A 64 -0.23 2.42 13.09
C ASN A 64 -1.44 3.36 12.97
N SER A 65 -1.46 4.46 13.71
CA SER A 65 -2.49 5.49 13.58
C SER A 65 -2.39 6.16 12.21
N ASN A 66 -3.53 6.40 11.57
CA ASN A 66 -3.57 7.09 10.28
C ASN A 66 -2.91 8.47 10.33
N ALA A 67 -3.03 9.16 11.46
CA ALA A 67 -2.38 10.47 11.64
C ALA A 67 -0.85 10.34 11.63
N VAL A 68 -0.33 9.28 12.24
CA VAL A 68 1.11 9.05 12.35
C VAL A 68 1.71 8.69 10.99
N TRP A 69 1.22 7.63 10.36
CA TRP A 69 1.81 7.20 9.09
C TRP A 69 1.48 8.14 7.94
N GLY A 70 0.35 8.84 8.02
CA GLY A 70 -0.02 9.85 7.02
C GLY A 70 0.93 11.04 7.04
N GLU A 71 1.26 11.56 8.22
CA GLU A 71 2.23 12.65 8.37
C GLU A 71 3.61 12.23 7.87
N TYR A 72 4.03 11.00 8.21
CA TYR A 72 5.30 10.45 7.74
C TYR A 72 5.35 10.41 6.20
N LEU A 73 4.30 9.91 5.57
CA LEU A 73 4.22 9.87 4.10
C LEU A 73 4.24 11.25 3.47
N GLN A 74 3.57 12.23 4.08
CA GLN A 74 3.58 13.59 3.56
C GLN A 74 4.99 14.17 3.52
N ARG A 75 5.77 13.93 4.57
CA ARG A 75 7.18 14.37 4.58
C ARG A 75 8.04 13.62 3.56
N LYS A 76 7.62 12.44 3.14
CA LYS A 76 8.31 11.67 2.09
C LYS A 76 7.83 12.01 0.69
N GLY A 77 6.97 13.03 0.55
CA GLY A 77 6.53 13.52 -0.75
C GLY A 77 5.25 12.91 -1.29
N PHE A 78 4.48 12.26 -0.42
CA PHE A 78 3.16 11.74 -0.81
C PHE A 78 2.08 12.72 -0.37
N LYS A 79 0.99 12.74 -1.11
CA LYS A 79 -0.16 13.58 -0.81
C LYS A 79 -1.41 12.72 -0.68
N LYS A 80 -2.22 13.02 0.33
CA LYS A 80 -3.48 12.32 0.59
C LYS A 80 -4.57 12.81 -0.36
N HIS A 81 -5.35 11.86 -0.87
CA HIS A 81 -6.50 12.12 -1.73
C HIS A 81 -7.72 11.37 -1.25
N SER A 82 -8.87 12.00 -1.37
CA SER A 82 -10.16 11.35 -1.16
C SER A 82 -10.53 10.54 -2.40
N ILE A 83 -11.38 9.54 -2.21
CA ILE A 83 -11.94 8.78 -3.32
C ILE A 83 -13.34 9.32 -3.62
N LEU A 84 -13.65 9.55 -4.89
CA LEU A 84 -14.96 10.09 -5.30
C LEU A 84 -15.95 8.98 -5.59
N ASP A 85 -15.49 7.90 -6.21
CA ASP A 85 -16.31 6.76 -6.57
C ASP A 85 -15.89 5.53 -5.79
N THR A 86 -16.85 4.74 -5.33
CA THR A 86 -16.55 3.49 -4.63
C THR A 86 -15.79 2.55 -5.56
N MET A 87 -14.64 2.08 -5.12
CA MET A 87 -13.85 1.09 -5.86
C MET A 87 -13.02 0.23 -4.92
N THR A 88 -12.68 -0.97 -5.39
CA THR A 88 -11.81 -1.89 -4.68
C THR A 88 -10.35 -1.56 -4.97
N PHE A 89 -9.44 -2.18 -4.21
CA PHE A 89 -8.00 -2.06 -4.47
C PHE A 89 -7.65 -2.52 -5.89
N GLU A 90 -8.28 -3.59 -6.36
CA GLU A 90 -8.07 -4.07 -7.72
C GLU A 90 -8.52 -3.05 -8.77
N GLU A 91 -9.71 -2.52 -8.63
CA GLU A 91 -10.22 -1.49 -9.54
C GLU A 91 -9.34 -0.24 -9.53
N PHE A 92 -8.86 0.16 -8.35
CA PHE A 92 -7.91 1.27 -8.24
C PHE A 92 -6.63 0.99 -9.02
N SER A 93 -6.09 -0.23 -8.91
CA SER A 93 -4.87 -0.59 -9.62
C SER A 93 -5.04 -0.55 -11.14
N GLU A 94 -6.22 -0.92 -11.63
CA GLU A 94 -6.54 -0.87 -13.06
C GLU A 94 -6.59 0.57 -13.58
N HIS A 95 -7.07 1.50 -12.77
CA HIS A 95 -7.18 2.92 -13.13
C HIS A 95 -5.87 3.69 -12.91
N HIS A 96 -4.89 3.10 -12.25
CA HIS A 96 -3.61 3.74 -11.92
C HIS A 96 -2.45 2.82 -12.33
N PRO A 97 -2.24 2.65 -13.66
CA PRO A 97 -1.22 1.70 -14.15
C PRO A 97 0.22 2.17 -13.91
N ASP A 98 0.42 3.45 -13.62
CA ASP A 98 1.75 4.02 -13.43
C ASP A 98 1.86 4.71 -12.07
N GLY A 99 3.01 4.59 -11.44
CA GLY A 99 3.30 5.28 -10.20
C GLY A 99 3.15 4.43 -8.96
N VAL A 100 3.33 5.07 -7.82
CA VAL A 100 3.29 4.42 -6.50
C VAL A 100 2.19 5.04 -5.66
N TYR A 101 1.32 4.20 -5.13
CA TYR A 101 0.16 4.62 -4.35
C TYR A 101 0.06 3.78 -3.08
N ILE A 102 -0.33 4.43 -1.99
CA ILE A 102 -0.77 3.74 -0.77
C ILE A 102 -2.29 3.82 -0.76
N VAL A 103 -2.94 2.68 -0.77
CA VAL A 103 -4.41 2.61 -0.68
C VAL A 103 -4.81 2.14 0.71
N ALA A 104 -5.85 2.73 1.26
CA ALA A 104 -6.29 2.45 2.60
C ALA A 104 -7.80 2.27 2.67
N SER A 105 -8.22 1.30 3.47
CA SER A 105 -9.59 1.13 3.93
C SER A 105 -9.66 1.54 5.40
N GLY A 106 -10.79 1.31 6.06
CA GLY A 106 -10.88 1.55 7.49
C GLY A 106 -10.00 0.64 8.34
N ALA A 107 -9.57 -0.51 7.80
CA ALA A 107 -8.88 -1.55 8.58
C ALA A 107 -7.64 -2.13 7.89
N HIS A 108 -7.32 -1.71 6.68
CA HIS A 108 -6.19 -2.27 5.92
C HIS A 108 -5.51 -1.23 5.07
N VAL A 109 -4.19 -1.38 4.91
CA VAL A 109 -3.35 -0.50 4.09
C VAL A 109 -2.50 -1.40 3.18
N ALA A 110 -2.41 -1.02 1.91
CA ALA A 110 -1.60 -1.75 0.94
C ALA A 110 -0.93 -0.78 -0.02
N VAL A 111 0.02 -1.29 -0.81
CA VAL A 111 0.74 -0.51 -1.81
C VAL A 111 0.39 -1.02 -3.20
N ILE A 112 0.18 -0.08 -4.11
CA ILE A 112 0.02 -0.36 -5.54
C ILE A 112 1.16 0.34 -6.25
N ARG A 113 1.96 -0.44 -6.99
CA ARG A 113 3.11 0.07 -7.72
C ARG A 113 3.03 -0.39 -9.17
N ASN A 114 2.95 0.57 -10.07
CA ASN A 114 2.84 0.33 -11.52
C ASN A 114 1.74 -0.68 -11.85
N GLY A 115 0.57 -0.48 -11.25
CA GLY A 115 -0.62 -1.29 -11.49
C GLY A 115 -0.63 -2.64 -10.76
N SER A 116 0.38 -2.95 -9.95
CA SER A 116 0.43 -4.20 -9.18
C SER A 116 0.10 -3.94 -7.72
N LEU A 117 -0.86 -4.69 -7.19
CA LEU A 117 -1.19 -4.70 -5.78
C LEU A 117 -0.24 -5.66 -5.06
N LEU A 118 0.59 -5.11 -4.18
CA LEU A 118 1.64 -5.86 -3.49
C LEU A 118 1.26 -6.03 -2.03
N ASP A 119 0.96 -7.26 -1.62
CA ASP A 119 0.50 -7.55 -0.27
C ASP A 119 0.87 -8.99 0.10
N ASN A 120 0.79 -9.32 1.39
CA ASN A 120 1.05 -10.69 1.85
C ASN A 120 -0.21 -11.57 1.85
N TRP A 121 -1.32 -11.03 1.38
CA TRP A 121 -2.56 -11.76 1.10
C TRP A 121 -3.31 -11.01 0.00
N ASP A 122 -4.24 -11.69 -0.66
CA ASP A 122 -4.97 -11.08 -1.76
C ASP A 122 -6.06 -10.13 -1.23
N SER A 123 -5.72 -8.86 -1.14
CA SER A 123 -6.61 -7.79 -0.68
C SER A 123 -7.33 -7.07 -1.83
N SER A 124 -7.42 -7.69 -3.00
CA SER A 124 -8.02 -7.10 -4.21
C SER A 124 -9.43 -6.57 -3.99
N ASP A 125 -10.22 -7.25 -3.17
CA ASP A 125 -11.63 -6.92 -2.96
C ASP A 125 -11.87 -5.88 -1.86
N VAL A 126 -10.80 -5.39 -1.23
CA VAL A 126 -10.92 -4.39 -0.15
C VAL A 126 -11.30 -3.04 -0.75
N PRO A 127 -12.34 -2.36 -0.21
CA PRO A 127 -12.72 -1.05 -0.73
C PRO A 127 -11.74 0.04 -0.32
N VAL A 128 -11.49 0.98 -1.23
CA VAL A 128 -10.63 2.14 -0.97
C VAL A 128 -11.44 3.20 -0.24
N ALA A 129 -10.96 3.65 0.93
CA ALA A 129 -11.53 4.80 1.63
C ALA A 129 -10.78 6.08 1.27
N PHE A 130 -9.45 6.01 1.16
CA PHE A 130 -8.61 7.11 0.73
C PHE A 130 -7.28 6.54 0.22
N TYR A 131 -6.48 7.40 -0.42
CA TYR A 131 -5.16 6.97 -0.90
C TYR A 131 -4.15 8.10 -0.83
N PHE A 132 -2.87 7.72 -0.88
CA PHE A 132 -1.76 8.65 -1.01
C PHE A 132 -1.06 8.41 -2.33
N ALA A 133 -0.70 9.47 -3.02
CA ALA A 133 0.04 9.42 -4.28
C ALA A 133 1.35 10.17 -4.12
N LYS A 134 2.40 9.64 -4.77
CA LYS A 134 3.70 10.30 -4.79
C LYS A 134 3.58 11.57 -5.65
N GLU A 135 3.92 12.71 -5.08
CA GLU A 135 3.95 13.96 -5.84
C GLU A 135 5.12 13.95 -6.82
N LYS A 136 4.85 14.43 -8.02
CA LYS A 136 5.91 14.67 -9.02
C LYS A 136 6.52 16.03 -8.73
N GLY A 137 7.78 16.03 -8.36
CA GLY A 137 8.40 17.30 -7.99
C GLY A 137 9.70 17.51 -8.65
#